data_f872e2ed7e1749f272f6f3cd41623bc4
#
_entry.id   f872e2ed7e1749f272f6f3cd41623bc4
#
_cell.length_a   1.000
_cell.length_b   1.000
_cell.length_c   1.000
_cell.angle_alpha   90.00
_cell.angle_beta   90.00
_cell.angle_gamma   90.00
#
_symmetry.space_group_name_H-M   'P 1'
#
loop_
_entity.id
_entity.type
_entity.pdbx_description
1 polymer ?
#
loop_
_entity_poly.entity_id
_entity_poly.type
_entity_poly.pdbx_seq_one_letter_code
_entity_poly.pdbx_strand_id
1 'polypeptide(L)'
;MTRNSIRFLLFLIPFCAALSTRALPQEIANDEELQAQLAAGKKFLGQTADRGAVLFFLAATYAQLKEPHEAVTTLKECVALKEGFDPAGDPAFAGLRQSKDFQTLTEQVHRDFPPISTAQPAFLSSEKGLIPEGLAYDAAQDVFYLSSLHLKKIVAISRLGEFADFVSADRYKLLPVLGIRVDAYDDSVWSASWLDNGRTELLHFDNRGKLLGRFSLPEDGRKHGFNDLVVLRAGDVFVTDTADNHVYRFEAKAQAFHEIKLARALLAPNGIALSDDESAVYVADQLGVLRVDLKSGQSAEVNPGPHCTLAGADGLYWHAEKLIAVQNGIGSPRIAVFQLSGDGLHVTKTTVVEYRSKFTVLPTTGALAGDDFYFIVNSQIDNLNGDRVLDNTKLQPVRIAKLRIP
;
A
#
# COMPACT_ATOMS: atom_id res chain seq x y z
N MET A 1 26.51 21.49 -33.99
CA MET A 1 26.38 21.51 -32.54
C MET A 1 25.11 20.74 -32.17
N THR A 2 25.27 19.45 -31.94
CA THR A 2 24.19 18.48 -31.73
C THR A 2 23.92 18.37 -30.22
N ARG A 3 22.71 18.74 -29.81
CA ARG A 3 22.20 18.50 -28.46
C ARG A 3 21.81 17.02 -28.36
N ASN A 4 22.61 16.22 -27.65
CA ASN A 4 22.25 14.90 -27.22
C ASN A 4 21.25 15.03 -26.03
N SER A 5 19.99 14.82 -26.33
CA SER A 5 18.95 14.60 -25.30
C SER A 5 19.05 13.14 -24.88
N ILE A 6 19.59 12.88 -23.72
CA ILE A 6 19.54 11.57 -23.07
C ILE A 6 18.08 11.39 -22.61
N ARG A 7 17.34 10.61 -23.37
CA ARG A 7 16.03 10.09 -22.95
C ARG A 7 16.30 8.98 -21.95
N PHE A 8 16.06 9.26 -20.68
CA PHE A 8 15.87 8.22 -19.67
C PHE A 8 14.55 7.52 -19.96
N LEU A 9 14.63 6.35 -20.58
CA LEU A 9 13.51 5.43 -20.69
C LEU A 9 13.36 4.74 -19.32
N LEU A 10 12.52 5.29 -18.43
CA LEU A 10 12.05 4.62 -17.22
C LEU A 10 10.95 3.64 -17.60
N PHE A 11 11.32 2.40 -17.95
CA PHE A 11 10.38 1.27 -17.95
C PHE A 11 10.18 0.84 -16.49
N LEU A 12 9.12 1.32 -15.87
CA LEU A 12 8.64 0.87 -14.56
C LEU A 12 7.51 -0.12 -14.77
N ILE A 13 7.81 -1.39 -14.52
CA ILE A 13 6.81 -2.45 -14.38
C ILE A 13 6.09 -2.22 -13.05
N PRO A 14 4.77 -2.40 -12.97
CA PRO A 14 4.03 -2.25 -11.71
C PRO A 14 4.47 -3.32 -10.72
N PHE A 15 5.31 -2.94 -9.77
CA PHE A 15 5.85 -3.80 -8.73
C PHE A 15 4.77 -4.22 -7.69
N CYS A 16 3.63 -3.53 -7.64
CA CYS A 16 2.50 -3.92 -6.78
C CYS A 16 1.92 -5.30 -7.08
N ALA A 17 2.09 -5.84 -8.31
CA ALA A 17 1.65 -7.18 -8.63
C ALA A 17 2.65 -8.28 -8.20
N ALA A 18 3.88 -7.91 -7.82
CA ALA A 18 4.94 -8.88 -7.53
C ALA A 18 4.95 -9.41 -6.10
N LEU A 19 4.26 -8.75 -5.17
CA LEU A 19 4.32 -9.13 -3.75
C LEU A 19 3.21 -10.08 -3.29
N SER A 20 2.19 -10.37 -4.12
CA SER A 20 1.05 -11.20 -3.71
C SER A 20 0.85 -12.47 -4.53
N THR A 21 1.75 -12.88 -5.41
CA THR A 21 1.44 -13.97 -6.35
C THR A 21 1.91 -15.34 -5.92
N ARG A 22 1.00 -16.13 -5.39
CA ARG A 22 0.96 -17.56 -5.72
C ARG A 22 0.33 -17.72 -7.11
N ALA A 23 1.16 -18.06 -8.12
CA ALA A 23 0.79 -18.54 -9.45
C ALA A 23 0.02 -17.58 -10.38
N LEU A 24 0.72 -16.59 -10.90
CA LEU A 24 0.46 -16.02 -12.22
C LEU A 24 1.67 -16.26 -13.12
N PRO A 25 1.50 -16.40 -14.45
CA PRO A 25 2.58 -16.01 -15.33
C PRO A 25 2.66 -14.48 -15.21
N GLN A 26 3.46 -13.99 -14.24
CA GLN A 26 4.07 -12.69 -14.36
C GLN A 26 4.66 -12.63 -15.77
N GLU A 27 4.47 -11.53 -16.49
CA GLU A 27 5.55 -11.13 -17.39
C GLU A 27 6.76 -11.03 -16.46
N ILE A 28 7.57 -12.09 -16.48
CA ILE A 28 8.80 -12.17 -15.69
C ILE A 28 9.60 -11.00 -16.21
N ALA A 29 9.89 -10.03 -15.30
CA ALA A 29 10.76 -8.93 -15.65
C ALA A 29 11.96 -9.53 -16.38
N ASN A 30 12.24 -9.06 -17.57
CA ASN A 30 13.37 -9.60 -18.33
C ASN A 30 14.67 -9.27 -17.59
N ASP A 31 15.74 -9.95 -17.91
CA ASP A 31 17.03 -9.77 -17.22
C ASP A 31 17.52 -8.33 -17.27
N GLU A 32 17.22 -7.57 -18.34
CA GLU A 32 17.60 -6.15 -18.47
C GLU A 32 16.84 -5.28 -17.47
N GLU A 33 15.57 -5.52 -17.25
CA GLU A 33 14.75 -4.81 -16.26
C GLU A 33 15.19 -5.13 -14.83
N LEU A 34 15.49 -6.39 -14.54
CA LEU A 34 16.01 -6.81 -13.23
C LEU A 34 17.41 -6.19 -12.97
N GLN A 35 18.26 -6.10 -13.97
CA GLN A 35 19.55 -5.41 -13.83
C GLN A 35 19.38 -3.91 -13.60
N ALA A 36 18.42 -3.26 -14.26
CA ALA A 36 18.09 -1.86 -14.01
C ALA A 36 17.56 -1.64 -12.57
N GLN A 37 16.69 -2.55 -12.07
CA GLN A 37 16.21 -2.53 -10.68
C GLN A 37 17.36 -2.72 -9.69
N LEU A 38 18.30 -3.63 -9.96
CA LEU A 38 19.46 -3.86 -9.15
C LEU A 38 20.35 -2.62 -9.07
N ALA A 39 20.60 -1.94 -10.19
CA ALA A 39 21.36 -0.70 -10.25
C ALA A 39 20.68 0.42 -9.45
N ALA A 40 19.36 0.57 -9.59
CA ALA A 40 18.57 1.53 -8.84
C ALA A 40 18.60 1.24 -7.33
N GLY A 41 18.39 -0.01 -6.92
CA GLY A 41 18.46 -0.42 -5.51
C GLY A 41 19.82 -0.13 -4.88
N LYS A 42 20.92 -0.43 -5.58
CA LYS A 42 22.28 -0.10 -5.11
C LYS A 42 22.49 1.41 -4.90
N LYS A 43 21.88 2.24 -5.74
CA LYS A 43 21.90 3.69 -5.58
C LYS A 43 21.09 4.13 -4.35
N PHE A 44 19.92 3.55 -4.11
CA PHE A 44 19.08 3.85 -2.95
C PHE A 44 19.73 3.44 -1.63
N LEU A 45 20.55 2.39 -1.59
CA LEU A 45 21.19 1.89 -0.37
C LEU A 45 22.01 2.95 0.38
N GLY A 46 22.52 3.97 -0.34
CA GLY A 46 23.25 5.10 0.26
C GLY A 46 22.39 6.35 0.51
N GLN A 47 21.09 6.31 0.23
CA GLN A 47 20.21 7.49 0.21
C GLN A 47 19.00 7.37 1.14
N THR A 48 18.66 6.18 1.60
CA THR A 48 17.47 5.97 2.46
C THR A 48 17.85 5.74 3.92
N ALA A 49 16.95 6.17 4.81
CA ALA A 49 17.01 5.88 6.24
C ALA A 49 16.62 4.42 6.55
N ASP A 50 15.81 3.78 5.71
CA ASP A 50 15.34 2.39 5.84
C ASP A 50 16.21 1.44 5.02
N ARG A 51 17.42 1.15 5.55
CA ARG A 51 18.40 0.33 4.85
C ARG A 51 17.92 -1.11 4.62
N GLY A 52 17.17 -1.69 5.56
CA GLY A 52 16.69 -3.06 5.46
C GLY A 52 15.74 -3.27 4.30
N ALA A 53 14.90 -2.27 4.01
CA ALA A 53 14.00 -2.29 2.85
C ALA A 53 14.77 -2.46 1.54
N VAL A 54 15.83 -1.68 1.37
CA VAL A 54 16.66 -1.76 0.15
C VAL A 54 17.41 -3.09 0.08
N LEU A 55 17.93 -3.59 1.19
CA LEU A 55 18.61 -4.90 1.23
C LEU A 55 17.62 -6.03 0.87
N PHE A 56 16.40 -5.99 1.40
CA PHE A 56 15.37 -6.97 1.07
C PHE A 56 15.01 -6.93 -0.43
N PHE A 57 14.80 -5.74 -0.97
CA PHE A 57 14.54 -5.52 -2.39
C PHE A 57 15.70 -6.03 -3.27
N LEU A 58 16.95 -5.71 -2.95
CA LEU A 58 18.12 -6.19 -3.68
C LEU A 58 18.24 -7.71 -3.64
N ALA A 59 18.00 -8.32 -2.49
CA ALA A 59 18.05 -9.77 -2.33
C ALA A 59 16.96 -10.46 -3.18
N ALA A 60 15.75 -9.90 -3.21
CA ALA A 60 14.66 -10.39 -4.05
C ALA A 60 15.01 -10.29 -5.55
N THR A 61 15.61 -9.17 -5.97
CA THR A 61 16.07 -8.97 -7.35
C THR A 61 17.17 -9.97 -7.74
N TYR A 62 18.16 -10.21 -6.87
CA TYR A 62 19.17 -11.23 -7.09
C TYR A 62 18.57 -12.64 -7.21
N ALA A 63 17.59 -12.97 -6.38
CA ALA A 63 16.92 -14.26 -6.45
C ALA A 63 16.17 -14.48 -7.79
N GLN A 64 15.53 -13.42 -8.31
CA GLN A 64 14.87 -13.44 -9.62
C GLN A 64 15.87 -13.54 -10.77
N LEU A 65 17.04 -12.90 -10.67
CA LEU A 65 18.17 -13.03 -11.60
C LEU A 65 18.83 -14.40 -11.54
N LYS A 66 18.37 -15.32 -10.66
CA LYS A 66 18.96 -16.63 -10.42
C LYS A 66 20.41 -16.55 -9.92
N GLU A 67 20.72 -15.53 -9.14
CA GLU A 67 22.00 -15.31 -8.44
C GLU A 67 21.84 -15.70 -6.96
N PRO A 68 21.78 -17.00 -6.61
CA PRO A 68 21.41 -17.46 -5.25
C PRO A 68 22.44 -17.08 -4.18
N HIS A 69 23.72 -16.98 -4.54
CA HIS A 69 24.77 -16.62 -3.60
C HIS A 69 24.62 -15.16 -3.15
N GLU A 70 24.44 -14.26 -4.10
CA GLU A 70 24.25 -12.83 -3.87
C GLU A 70 22.95 -12.57 -3.12
N ALA A 71 21.86 -13.26 -3.49
CA ALA A 71 20.57 -13.18 -2.81
C ALA A 71 20.69 -13.57 -1.33
N VAL A 72 21.30 -14.72 -1.02
CA VAL A 72 21.46 -15.17 0.37
C VAL A 72 22.43 -14.28 1.15
N THR A 73 23.50 -13.80 0.54
CA THR A 73 24.45 -12.88 1.18
C THR A 73 23.76 -11.56 1.56
N THR A 74 23.00 -10.98 0.65
CA THR A 74 22.25 -9.75 0.90
C THR A 74 21.14 -9.96 1.94
N LEU A 75 20.45 -11.11 1.92
CA LEU A 75 19.48 -11.48 2.95
C LEU A 75 20.11 -11.59 4.34
N LYS A 76 21.32 -12.13 4.46
CA LYS A 76 22.05 -12.20 5.74
C LYS A 76 22.25 -10.80 6.34
N GLU A 77 22.62 -9.82 5.51
CA GLU A 77 22.74 -8.43 5.95
C GLU A 77 21.37 -7.86 6.39
N CYS A 78 20.33 -8.08 5.61
CA CYS A 78 18.97 -7.63 5.92
C CYS A 78 18.47 -8.20 7.26
N VAL A 79 18.53 -9.53 7.44
CA VAL A 79 18.09 -10.23 8.65
C VAL A 79 18.87 -9.78 9.90
N ALA A 80 20.16 -9.46 9.74
CA ALA A 80 20.99 -8.97 10.85
C ALA A 80 20.50 -7.62 11.43
N LEU A 81 19.76 -6.82 10.66
CA LEU A 81 19.16 -5.56 11.13
C LEU A 81 17.98 -5.77 12.08
N LYS A 82 17.36 -6.96 12.09
CA LYS A 82 16.23 -7.33 12.96
C LYS A 82 15.01 -6.41 12.80
N GLU A 83 14.64 -6.09 11.57
CA GLU A 83 13.53 -5.19 11.24
C GLU A 83 12.22 -5.94 10.93
N GLY A 84 12.27 -7.29 10.89
CA GLY A 84 11.09 -8.14 10.70
C GLY A 84 10.77 -8.51 9.26
N PHE A 85 11.70 -8.31 8.32
CA PHE A 85 11.55 -8.85 6.96
C PHE A 85 11.57 -10.38 6.99
N ASP A 86 10.56 -11.01 6.37
CA ASP A 86 10.42 -12.47 6.33
C ASP A 86 10.51 -13.01 4.90
N PRO A 87 11.68 -13.48 4.45
CA PRO A 87 11.83 -13.98 3.10
C PRO A 87 11.04 -15.26 2.81
N ALA A 88 10.60 -16.01 3.86
CA ALA A 88 9.80 -17.22 3.65
C ALA A 88 8.43 -16.92 3.03
N GLY A 89 7.85 -15.75 3.33
CA GLY A 89 6.55 -15.29 2.80
C GLY A 89 6.62 -14.76 1.38
N ASP A 90 7.81 -14.36 0.89
CA ASP A 90 7.96 -13.69 -0.40
C ASP A 90 8.18 -14.68 -1.55
N PRO A 91 7.35 -14.62 -2.62
CA PRO A 91 7.48 -15.47 -3.80
C PRO A 91 8.81 -15.32 -4.57
N ALA A 92 9.46 -14.16 -4.52
CA ALA A 92 10.73 -13.93 -5.18
C ALA A 92 11.81 -14.93 -4.75
N PHE A 93 11.73 -15.42 -3.51
CA PHE A 93 12.67 -16.40 -2.96
C PHE A 93 12.23 -17.87 -3.16
N ALA A 94 11.20 -18.14 -3.96
CA ALA A 94 10.70 -19.51 -4.15
C ALA A 94 11.81 -20.51 -4.58
N GLY A 95 12.74 -20.06 -5.44
CA GLY A 95 13.87 -20.85 -5.91
C GLY A 95 14.92 -21.17 -4.83
N LEU A 96 14.93 -20.45 -3.71
CA LEU A 96 15.89 -20.61 -2.62
C LEU A 96 15.38 -21.49 -1.46
N ARG A 97 14.08 -21.82 -1.42
CA ARG A 97 13.43 -22.50 -0.29
C ARG A 97 14.04 -23.84 0.08
N GLN A 98 14.69 -24.53 -0.86
CA GLN A 98 15.38 -25.81 -0.61
C GLN A 98 16.83 -25.63 -0.15
N SER A 99 17.37 -24.42 -0.21
CA SER A 99 18.72 -24.09 0.25
C SER A 99 18.80 -24.12 1.77
N LYS A 100 19.80 -24.81 2.32
CA LYS A 100 20.01 -24.90 3.77
C LYS A 100 20.29 -23.52 4.40
N ASP A 101 21.04 -22.68 3.70
CA ASP A 101 21.37 -21.33 4.18
C ASP A 101 20.11 -20.46 4.26
N PHE A 102 19.23 -20.55 3.25
CA PHE A 102 17.94 -19.84 3.25
C PHE A 102 17.02 -20.33 4.37
N GLN A 103 16.94 -21.65 4.59
CA GLN A 103 16.15 -22.24 5.67
C GLN A 103 16.66 -21.77 7.04
N THR A 104 17.96 -21.73 7.25
CA THR A 104 18.57 -21.23 8.49
C THR A 104 18.22 -19.77 8.75
N LEU A 105 18.22 -18.92 7.70
CA LEU A 105 17.84 -17.52 7.81
C LEU A 105 16.34 -17.33 8.16
N THR A 106 15.50 -18.09 7.49
CA THR A 106 14.04 -18.03 7.77
C THR A 106 13.71 -18.52 9.16
N GLU A 107 14.37 -19.58 9.65
CA GLU A 107 14.25 -20.06 11.03
C GLU A 107 14.72 -19.03 12.05
N GLN A 108 15.79 -18.27 11.75
CA GLN A 108 16.23 -17.17 12.59
C GLN A 108 15.17 -16.07 12.67
N VAL A 109 14.64 -15.61 11.54
CA VAL A 109 13.56 -14.61 11.51
C VAL A 109 12.36 -15.10 12.31
N HIS A 110 11.96 -16.34 12.16
CA HIS A 110 10.81 -16.90 12.86
C HIS A 110 11.02 -17.03 14.38
N ARG A 111 12.26 -17.21 14.84
CA ARG A 111 12.59 -17.18 16.28
C ARG A 111 12.60 -15.76 16.83
N ASP A 112 13.18 -14.81 16.06
CA ASP A 112 13.32 -13.41 16.49
C ASP A 112 11.94 -12.68 16.48
N PHE A 113 11.04 -13.08 15.56
CA PHE A 113 9.71 -12.50 15.36
C PHE A 113 8.62 -13.59 15.42
N PRO A 114 8.20 -14.02 16.63
CA PRO A 114 7.13 -14.98 16.77
C PRO A 114 5.78 -14.42 16.29
N PRO A 115 4.81 -15.27 15.92
CA PRO A 115 3.46 -14.84 15.55
C PRO A 115 2.80 -14.00 16.65
N ILE A 116 2.13 -12.92 16.23
CA ILE A 116 1.30 -12.06 17.09
C ILE A 116 -0.10 -12.03 16.48
N SER A 117 -1.13 -12.30 17.28
CA SER A 117 -2.52 -12.25 16.83
C SER A 117 -3.38 -11.62 17.91
N THR A 118 -3.77 -10.36 17.71
CA THR A 118 -4.67 -9.62 18.60
C THR A 118 -6.00 -9.31 17.93
N ALA A 119 -6.09 -9.52 16.63
CA ALA A 119 -7.27 -9.22 15.84
C ALA A 119 -8.44 -10.18 16.15
N GLN A 120 -9.64 -9.64 16.05
CA GLN A 120 -10.91 -10.37 16.22
C GLN A 120 -11.74 -10.23 14.94
N PRO A 121 -12.54 -11.23 14.55
CA PRO A 121 -13.50 -11.11 13.44
C PRO A 121 -14.46 -9.94 13.69
N ALA A 122 -14.72 -9.14 12.66
CA ALA A 122 -15.69 -8.06 12.69
C ALA A 122 -16.85 -8.31 11.71
N PHE A 123 -16.55 -8.45 10.41
CA PHE A 123 -17.57 -8.63 9.38
C PHE A 123 -17.17 -9.75 8.42
N LEU A 124 -18.18 -10.40 7.84
CA LEU A 124 -18.04 -11.45 6.84
C LEU A 124 -19.01 -11.21 5.69
N SER A 125 -18.51 -10.93 4.49
CA SER A 125 -19.34 -10.80 3.29
C SER A 125 -19.71 -12.17 2.75
N SER A 126 -20.95 -12.34 2.30
CA SER A 126 -21.35 -13.52 1.52
C SER A 126 -20.88 -13.43 0.06
N GLU A 127 -20.57 -12.24 -0.44
CA GLU A 127 -20.15 -12.00 -1.81
C GLU A 127 -18.64 -12.25 -1.97
N LYS A 128 -18.28 -13.32 -2.68
CA LYS A 128 -16.90 -13.80 -2.79
C LYS A 128 -16.05 -13.00 -3.79
N GLY A 129 -16.69 -12.42 -4.81
CA GLY A 129 -16.01 -11.76 -5.93
C GLY A 129 -15.63 -10.29 -5.67
N LEU A 130 -15.81 -9.75 -4.46
CA LEU A 130 -15.52 -8.35 -4.18
C LEU A 130 -14.05 -8.01 -4.45
N ILE A 131 -13.12 -8.84 -4.00
CA ILE A 131 -11.67 -8.59 -4.06
C ILE A 131 -11.40 -7.13 -3.64
N PRO A 132 -11.53 -6.85 -2.34
CA PRO A 132 -11.46 -5.49 -1.82
C PRO A 132 -10.03 -5.01 -1.72
N GLU A 133 -9.87 -3.69 -1.81
CA GLU A 133 -8.58 -3.03 -1.63
C GLU A 133 -8.67 -1.87 -0.64
N GLY A 134 -9.75 -1.08 -0.66
CA GLY A 134 -9.98 0.06 0.21
C GLY A 134 -11.09 -0.16 1.24
N LEU A 135 -10.87 0.32 2.47
CA LEU A 135 -11.87 0.36 3.55
C LEU A 135 -11.87 1.76 4.18
N ALA A 136 -13.05 2.35 4.33
CA ALA A 136 -13.24 3.64 5.01
C ALA A 136 -14.38 3.55 6.02
N TYR A 137 -14.41 4.46 7.00
CA TYR A 137 -15.46 4.55 8.01
C TYR A 137 -16.06 5.94 8.04
N ASP A 138 -17.38 6.00 7.98
CA ASP A 138 -18.20 7.20 8.15
C ASP A 138 -18.69 7.23 9.59
N ALA A 139 -18.14 8.14 10.36
CA ALA A 139 -18.48 8.27 11.78
C ALA A 139 -19.88 8.91 11.99
N ALA A 140 -20.37 9.70 11.04
CA ALA A 140 -21.67 10.35 11.14
C ALA A 140 -22.81 9.37 10.90
N GLN A 141 -22.64 8.45 9.93
CA GLN A 141 -23.64 7.43 9.60
C GLN A 141 -23.40 6.09 10.29
N ASP A 142 -22.24 5.90 10.96
CA ASP A 142 -21.80 4.66 11.58
C ASP A 142 -21.78 3.48 10.58
N VAL A 143 -21.19 3.73 9.40
CA VAL A 143 -21.14 2.81 8.26
C VAL A 143 -19.71 2.68 7.75
N PHE A 144 -19.32 1.47 7.34
CA PHE A 144 -18.07 1.27 6.60
C PHE A 144 -18.34 1.21 5.11
N TYR A 145 -17.41 1.72 4.31
CA TYR A 145 -17.40 1.58 2.86
C TYR A 145 -16.24 0.70 2.43
N LEU A 146 -16.52 -0.30 1.61
CA LEU A 146 -15.56 -1.27 1.09
C LEU A 146 -15.50 -1.14 -0.44
N SER A 147 -14.33 -0.88 -0.99
CA SER A 147 -14.13 -0.84 -2.44
C SER A 147 -14.00 -2.25 -3.04
N SER A 148 -14.25 -2.38 -4.32
CA SER A 148 -14.09 -3.62 -5.06
C SER A 148 -13.34 -3.42 -6.36
N LEU A 149 -12.22 -4.13 -6.51
CA LEU A 149 -11.43 -4.15 -7.73
C LEU A 149 -12.18 -4.89 -8.86
N HIS A 150 -12.59 -6.12 -8.61
CA HIS A 150 -13.17 -6.97 -9.64
C HIS A 150 -14.61 -6.57 -10.00
N LEU A 151 -15.47 -6.33 -9.00
CA LEU A 151 -16.87 -5.98 -9.24
C LEU A 151 -17.07 -4.49 -9.53
N LYS A 152 -16.03 -3.67 -9.45
CA LYS A 152 -16.05 -2.24 -9.81
C LYS A 152 -17.19 -1.48 -9.16
N LYS A 153 -17.36 -1.67 -7.86
CA LYS A 153 -18.43 -1.09 -7.04
C LYS A 153 -17.92 -0.68 -5.66
N ILE A 154 -18.75 0.04 -4.92
CA ILE A 154 -18.52 0.34 -3.50
C ILE A 154 -19.67 -0.26 -2.71
N VAL A 155 -19.35 -0.97 -1.64
CA VAL A 155 -20.29 -1.63 -0.74
C VAL A 155 -20.31 -0.90 0.59
N ALA A 156 -21.50 -0.62 1.13
CA ALA A 156 -21.68 -0.15 2.50
C ALA A 156 -21.87 -1.34 3.44
N ILE A 157 -21.27 -1.25 4.64
CA ILE A 157 -21.37 -2.27 5.69
C ILE A 157 -21.89 -1.59 6.95
N SER A 158 -23.08 -1.99 7.41
CA SER A 158 -23.63 -1.49 8.68
C SER A 158 -22.85 -2.01 9.88
N ARG A 159 -23.02 -1.39 11.05
CA ARG A 159 -22.42 -1.89 12.31
C ARG A 159 -22.93 -3.29 12.69
N LEU A 160 -24.05 -3.72 12.15
CA LEU A 160 -24.59 -5.07 12.35
C LEU A 160 -23.98 -6.10 11.37
N GLY A 161 -23.11 -5.65 10.45
CA GLY A 161 -22.48 -6.52 9.45
C GLY A 161 -23.36 -6.80 8.23
N GLU A 162 -24.34 -5.95 7.94
CA GLU A 162 -25.17 -6.04 6.74
C GLU A 162 -24.47 -5.34 5.58
N PHE A 163 -24.37 -6.01 4.44
CA PHE A 163 -23.72 -5.52 3.22
C PHE A 163 -24.77 -5.09 2.20
N ALA A 164 -24.63 -3.88 1.65
CA ALA A 164 -25.47 -3.34 0.60
C ALA A 164 -24.65 -2.53 -0.41
N ASP A 165 -25.06 -2.47 -1.66
CA ASP A 165 -24.40 -1.62 -2.66
C ASP A 165 -24.60 -0.14 -2.32
N PHE A 166 -23.51 0.58 -2.07
CA PHE A 166 -23.50 2.04 -1.98
C PHE A 166 -23.46 2.67 -3.37
N VAL A 167 -22.55 2.16 -4.22
CA VAL A 167 -22.51 2.47 -5.64
C VAL A 167 -22.41 1.15 -6.40
N SER A 168 -23.46 0.77 -7.12
CA SER A 168 -23.48 -0.45 -7.93
C SER A 168 -22.59 -0.31 -9.18
N ALA A 169 -22.08 -1.44 -9.68
CA ALA A 169 -21.18 -1.50 -10.83
C ALA A 169 -21.72 -0.79 -12.08
N ASP A 170 -23.01 -0.97 -12.36
CA ASP A 170 -23.63 -0.45 -13.60
C ASP A 170 -23.98 1.04 -13.56
N ARG A 171 -24.08 1.62 -12.34
CA ARG A 171 -24.62 2.96 -12.16
C ARG A 171 -23.79 4.06 -12.83
N TYR A 172 -22.45 3.95 -12.74
CA TYR A 172 -21.53 4.97 -13.28
C TYR A 172 -20.42 4.38 -14.13
N LYS A 173 -20.42 3.09 -14.43
CA LYS A 173 -19.37 2.37 -15.18
C LYS A 173 -18.00 2.63 -14.57
N LEU A 174 -17.88 2.33 -13.28
CA LEU A 174 -16.62 2.54 -12.54
C LEU A 174 -15.49 1.68 -13.12
N LEU A 175 -14.28 2.17 -12.98
CA LEU A 175 -13.06 1.37 -13.07
C LEU A 175 -12.92 0.53 -11.79
N PRO A 176 -11.95 -0.41 -11.69
CA PRO A 176 -11.58 -1.02 -10.42
C PRO A 176 -11.38 0.05 -9.35
N VAL A 177 -12.07 -0.07 -8.21
CA VAL A 177 -12.03 0.91 -7.13
C VAL A 177 -11.03 0.45 -6.08
N LEU A 178 -10.01 1.28 -5.81
CA LEU A 178 -8.93 1.02 -4.88
C LEU A 178 -9.16 1.77 -3.55
N GLY A 179 -8.28 2.72 -3.23
CA GLY A 179 -8.38 3.52 -2.03
C GLY A 179 -9.71 4.26 -1.92
N ILE A 180 -10.23 4.37 -0.72
CA ILE A 180 -11.49 5.05 -0.41
C ILE A 180 -11.35 5.80 0.90
N ARG A 181 -11.87 7.02 0.96
CA ARG A 181 -11.91 7.85 2.18
C ARG A 181 -13.25 8.57 2.30
N VAL A 182 -13.68 8.76 3.52
CA VAL A 182 -14.81 9.65 3.85
C VAL A 182 -14.23 11.00 4.23
N ASP A 183 -14.75 12.08 3.64
CA ASP A 183 -14.48 13.43 4.08
C ASP A 183 -15.20 13.67 5.42
N ALA A 184 -14.43 13.92 6.46
CA ALA A 184 -14.96 14.10 7.82
C ALA A 184 -15.77 15.40 8.00
N TYR A 185 -15.82 16.27 6.99
CA TYR A 185 -16.48 17.59 7.08
C TYR A 185 -17.85 17.64 6.42
N ASP A 186 -18.06 16.87 5.35
CA ASP A 186 -19.31 16.87 4.61
C ASP A 186 -19.89 15.45 4.37
N ASP A 187 -19.26 14.43 4.95
CA ASP A 187 -19.59 13.01 4.85
C ASP A 187 -19.59 12.49 3.39
N SER A 188 -18.95 13.22 2.47
CA SER A 188 -18.78 12.77 1.10
C SER A 188 -17.73 11.66 1.02
N VAL A 189 -17.80 10.86 -0.04
CA VAL A 189 -16.93 9.71 -0.23
C VAL A 189 -16.05 9.95 -1.45
N TRP A 190 -14.75 9.87 -1.25
CA TRP A 190 -13.76 9.94 -2.30
C TRP A 190 -13.13 8.57 -2.56
N SER A 191 -12.84 8.26 -3.81
CA SER A 191 -12.13 7.02 -4.16
C SER A 191 -11.17 7.18 -5.32
N ALA A 192 -10.09 6.40 -5.27
CA ALA A 192 -9.15 6.23 -6.36
C ALA A 192 -9.55 5.02 -7.21
N SER A 193 -9.31 5.12 -8.51
CA SER A 193 -9.60 4.04 -9.46
C SER A 193 -8.56 4.03 -10.58
N TRP A 194 -8.18 2.85 -11.04
CA TRP A 194 -7.29 2.73 -12.18
C TRP A 194 -7.43 1.39 -12.92
N LEU A 195 -6.90 1.36 -14.15
CA LEU A 195 -6.73 0.16 -14.99
C LEU A 195 -5.26 0.04 -15.44
N ASP A 196 -4.80 -1.16 -15.72
CA ASP A 196 -3.44 -1.46 -16.17
C ASP A 196 -3.04 -0.74 -17.49
N ASN A 197 -4.01 -0.23 -18.24
CA ASN A 197 -3.78 0.59 -19.42
C ASN A 197 -3.39 2.05 -19.12
N GLY A 198 -3.28 2.42 -17.83
CA GLY A 198 -2.93 3.77 -17.39
C GLY A 198 -4.12 4.74 -17.25
N ARG A 199 -5.37 4.29 -17.45
CA ARG A 199 -6.54 5.11 -17.09
C ARG A 199 -6.69 5.13 -15.58
N THR A 200 -6.74 6.34 -15.04
CA THR A 200 -6.95 6.56 -13.61
C THR A 200 -7.98 7.65 -13.36
N GLU A 201 -8.75 7.52 -12.30
CA GLU A 201 -9.82 8.44 -11.94
C GLU A 201 -9.83 8.68 -10.43
N LEU A 202 -10.00 9.95 -10.04
CA LEU A 202 -10.41 10.35 -8.69
C LEU A 202 -11.92 10.60 -8.73
N LEU A 203 -12.66 9.88 -7.91
CA LEU A 203 -14.12 9.91 -7.89
C LEU A 203 -14.61 10.56 -6.59
N HIS A 204 -15.65 11.38 -6.70
CA HIS A 204 -16.29 12.06 -5.57
C HIS A 204 -17.78 11.75 -5.57
N PHE A 205 -18.30 11.23 -4.46
CA PHE A 205 -19.71 10.87 -4.27
C PHE A 205 -20.27 11.62 -3.04
N ASP A 206 -21.56 11.95 -3.07
CA ASP A 206 -22.25 12.33 -1.83
C ASP A 206 -22.46 11.09 -0.92
N ASN A 207 -22.91 11.33 0.30
CA ASN A 207 -23.15 10.28 1.30
C ASN A 207 -24.33 9.34 0.97
N ARG A 208 -24.94 9.47 -0.22
CA ARG A 208 -25.97 8.58 -0.79
C ARG A 208 -25.51 7.86 -2.06
N GLY A 209 -24.21 7.97 -2.39
CA GLY A 209 -23.62 7.35 -3.57
C GLY A 209 -23.96 8.04 -4.89
N LYS A 210 -24.42 9.29 -4.89
CA LYS A 210 -24.56 10.09 -6.12
C LYS A 210 -23.20 10.65 -6.51
N LEU A 211 -22.77 10.40 -7.75
CA LEU A 211 -21.52 10.93 -8.28
C LEU A 211 -21.60 12.47 -8.39
N LEU A 212 -20.72 13.16 -7.69
CA LEU A 212 -20.55 14.61 -7.70
C LEU A 212 -19.45 15.06 -8.67
N GLY A 213 -18.37 14.25 -8.80
CA GLY A 213 -17.25 14.56 -9.68
C GLY A 213 -16.47 13.31 -10.11
N ARG A 214 -15.84 13.43 -11.27
CA ARG A 214 -14.91 12.45 -11.85
C ARG A 214 -13.76 13.21 -12.46
N PHE A 215 -12.55 12.99 -11.97
CA PHE A 215 -11.37 13.77 -12.33
C PHE A 215 -10.25 12.82 -12.75
N SER A 216 -9.53 13.19 -13.80
CA SER A 216 -8.40 12.42 -14.34
C SER A 216 -7.23 13.36 -14.62
N LEU A 217 -6.02 12.82 -14.57
CA LEU A 217 -4.85 13.54 -15.06
C LEU A 217 -4.98 13.81 -16.57
N PRO A 218 -4.42 14.91 -17.07
CA PRO A 218 -4.26 15.12 -18.50
C PRO A 218 -3.42 14.00 -19.13
N GLU A 219 -3.69 13.68 -20.38
CA GLU A 219 -2.85 12.76 -21.15
C GLU A 219 -1.45 13.36 -21.35
N ASP A 220 -0.42 12.74 -20.79
CA ASP A 220 0.98 13.18 -20.83
C ASP A 220 1.93 12.10 -21.37
N GLY A 221 1.37 10.96 -21.80
CA GLY A 221 2.10 9.80 -22.33
C GLY A 221 2.69 8.88 -21.23
N ARG A 222 2.47 9.19 -19.95
CA ARG A 222 2.82 8.31 -18.83
C ARG A 222 1.68 7.34 -18.52
N LYS A 223 1.99 6.26 -17.80
CA LYS A 223 0.98 5.38 -17.23
C LYS A 223 0.72 5.82 -15.80
N HIS A 224 -0.52 6.07 -15.48
CA HIS A 224 -0.95 6.48 -14.14
C HIS A 224 -1.75 5.38 -13.45
N GLY A 225 -1.68 5.34 -12.12
CA GLY A 225 -2.41 4.39 -11.31
C GLY A 225 -2.68 4.95 -9.90
N PHE A 226 -3.76 5.72 -9.75
CA PHE A 226 -4.16 6.23 -8.44
C PHE A 226 -4.51 5.08 -7.50
N ASN A 227 -3.88 5.09 -6.31
CA ASN A 227 -4.00 4.00 -5.35
C ASN A 227 -4.73 4.44 -4.07
N ASP A 228 -4.09 5.15 -3.17
CA ASP A 228 -4.70 5.60 -1.92
C ASP A 228 -4.73 7.14 -1.85
N LEU A 229 -5.57 7.69 -0.97
CA LEU A 229 -5.81 9.12 -0.90
C LEU A 229 -6.08 9.60 0.53
N VAL A 230 -5.91 10.91 0.76
CA VAL A 230 -6.43 11.61 1.94
C VAL A 230 -7.12 12.89 1.51
N VAL A 231 -8.16 13.29 2.26
CA VAL A 231 -8.96 14.49 2.00
C VAL A 231 -8.69 15.51 3.09
N LEU A 232 -8.39 16.75 2.70
CA LEU A 232 -8.16 17.87 3.59
C LEU A 232 -9.48 18.60 3.86
N ARG A 233 -9.54 19.31 4.98
CA ARG A 233 -10.66 20.15 5.40
C ARG A 233 -11.12 21.17 4.35
N ALA A 234 -10.22 21.61 3.49
CA ALA A 234 -10.53 22.50 2.37
C ALA A 234 -11.15 21.79 1.15
N GLY A 235 -11.30 20.46 1.21
CA GLY A 235 -11.78 19.61 0.11
C GLY A 235 -10.70 19.21 -0.89
N ASP A 236 -9.44 19.65 -0.70
CA ASP A 236 -8.33 19.19 -1.54
C ASP A 236 -7.98 17.75 -1.20
N VAL A 237 -7.51 17.01 -2.20
CA VAL A 237 -7.17 15.59 -2.05
C VAL A 237 -5.71 15.37 -2.41
N PHE A 238 -4.98 14.65 -1.55
CA PHE A 238 -3.71 14.08 -1.93
C PHE A 238 -3.92 12.62 -2.33
N VAL A 239 -3.34 12.21 -3.46
CA VAL A 239 -3.47 10.86 -4.01
C VAL A 239 -2.11 10.33 -4.43
N THR A 240 -1.83 9.08 -4.10
CA THR A 240 -0.64 8.36 -4.55
C THR A 240 -0.86 7.79 -5.94
N ASP A 241 0.14 7.91 -6.80
CA ASP A 241 0.19 7.31 -8.13
C ASP A 241 1.27 6.22 -8.14
N THR A 242 0.84 4.99 -7.92
CA THR A 242 1.74 3.85 -7.82
C THR A 242 2.44 3.54 -9.14
N ALA A 243 1.74 3.71 -10.27
CA ALA A 243 2.28 3.34 -11.57
C ALA A 243 3.31 4.35 -12.09
N ASP A 244 3.18 5.64 -11.72
CA ASP A 244 4.09 6.70 -12.14
C ASP A 244 5.10 7.11 -11.05
N ASN A 245 5.00 6.54 -9.84
CA ASN A 245 5.84 6.86 -8.68
C ASN A 245 5.77 8.31 -8.23
N HIS A 246 4.58 8.88 -8.23
CA HIS A 246 4.34 10.27 -7.84
C HIS A 246 3.23 10.39 -6.78
N VAL A 247 3.10 11.58 -6.24
CA VAL A 247 1.97 12.02 -5.42
C VAL A 247 1.41 13.28 -6.05
N TYR A 248 0.10 13.34 -6.18
CA TYR A 248 -0.59 14.50 -6.69
C TYR A 248 -1.47 15.12 -5.61
N ARG A 249 -1.56 16.46 -5.61
CA ARG A 249 -2.61 17.21 -4.93
C ARG A 249 -3.66 17.60 -5.97
N PHE A 250 -4.88 17.16 -5.77
CA PHE A 250 -6.04 17.67 -6.47
C PHE A 250 -6.57 18.89 -5.72
N GLU A 251 -6.52 20.06 -6.34
CA GLU A 251 -7.10 21.29 -5.83
C GLU A 251 -8.58 21.34 -6.19
N ALA A 252 -9.46 21.15 -5.21
CA ALA A 252 -10.90 21.00 -5.43
C ALA A 252 -11.53 22.24 -6.10
N LYS A 253 -11.10 23.45 -5.71
CA LYS A 253 -11.61 24.72 -6.26
C LYS A 253 -11.23 24.93 -7.74
N ALA A 254 -10.01 24.57 -8.10
CA ALA A 254 -9.50 24.69 -9.48
C ALA A 254 -9.82 23.47 -10.33
N GLN A 255 -10.21 22.36 -9.71
CA GLN A 255 -10.36 21.02 -10.33
C GLN A 255 -9.11 20.62 -11.12
N ALA A 256 -7.93 20.84 -10.54
CA ALA A 256 -6.64 20.62 -11.18
C ALA A 256 -5.72 19.78 -10.30
N PHE A 257 -4.91 18.93 -10.93
CA PHE A 257 -3.88 18.15 -10.27
C PHE A 257 -2.54 18.87 -10.33
N HIS A 258 -1.81 18.83 -9.21
CA HIS A 258 -0.47 19.37 -9.05
C HIS A 258 0.44 18.28 -8.52
N GLU A 259 1.52 17.99 -9.20
CA GLU A 259 2.55 17.04 -8.76
C GLU A 259 3.28 17.59 -7.54
N ILE A 260 3.46 16.77 -6.51
CA ILE A 260 4.17 17.12 -5.28
C ILE A 260 5.64 16.77 -5.42
N LYS A 261 6.51 17.77 -5.24
CA LYS A 261 7.96 17.56 -5.22
C LYS A 261 8.39 16.93 -3.90
N LEU A 262 9.09 15.83 -3.97
CA LEU A 262 9.54 15.08 -2.80
C LEU A 262 11.07 15.07 -2.68
N ALA A 263 11.57 14.84 -1.45
CA ALA A 263 12.99 14.85 -1.13
C ALA A 263 13.79 13.74 -1.85
N ARG A 264 13.12 12.64 -2.21
CA ARG A 264 13.64 11.56 -3.04
C ARG A 264 12.59 11.06 -4.02
N ALA A 265 13.04 10.33 -5.03
CA ALA A 265 12.13 9.55 -5.86
C ALA A 265 11.41 8.47 -5.01
N LEU A 266 10.15 8.22 -5.35
CA LEU A 266 9.36 7.14 -4.76
C LEU A 266 9.57 5.84 -5.51
N LEU A 267 9.25 4.74 -4.85
CA LEU A 267 9.14 3.41 -5.44
C LEU A 267 7.80 2.80 -5.07
N ALA A 268 6.88 2.77 -6.03
CA ALA A 268 5.51 2.28 -5.87
C ALA A 268 4.81 2.86 -4.63
N PRO A 269 4.57 4.18 -4.57
CA PRO A 269 3.86 4.80 -3.45
C PRO A 269 2.45 4.21 -3.33
N ASN A 270 2.03 3.98 -2.08
CA ASN A 270 0.75 3.34 -1.79
C ASN A 270 0.05 4.06 -0.62
N GLY A 271 0.10 3.54 0.60
CA GLY A 271 -0.60 4.12 1.74
C GLY A 271 -0.24 5.59 2.00
N ILE A 272 -1.24 6.39 2.34
CA ILE A 272 -1.10 7.82 2.63
C ILE A 272 -1.91 8.20 3.86
N ALA A 273 -1.33 9.01 4.75
CA ALA A 273 -1.98 9.46 5.97
C ALA A 273 -1.85 10.98 6.16
N LEU A 274 -2.88 11.58 6.75
CA LEU A 274 -2.95 13.01 7.09
C LEU A 274 -2.90 13.17 8.60
N SER A 275 -2.07 14.07 9.13
CA SER A 275 -2.06 14.42 10.55
C SER A 275 -3.36 15.12 10.96
N ASP A 276 -3.81 14.94 12.23
CA ASP A 276 -5.08 15.49 12.73
C ASP A 276 -5.18 17.02 12.60
N ASP A 277 -4.04 17.71 12.70
CA ASP A 277 -3.94 19.17 12.56
C ASP A 277 -3.75 19.63 11.10
N GLU A 278 -3.74 18.69 10.16
CA GLU A 278 -3.47 18.94 8.74
C GLU A 278 -2.14 19.67 8.48
N SER A 279 -1.16 19.52 9.36
CA SER A 279 0.15 20.10 9.14
C SER A 279 1.05 19.26 8.24
N ALA A 280 0.78 17.96 8.13
CA ALA A 280 1.60 17.03 7.38
C ALA A 280 0.81 15.90 6.70
N VAL A 281 1.29 15.51 5.53
CA VAL A 281 0.92 14.26 4.86
C VAL A 281 2.10 13.28 4.93
N TYR A 282 1.81 12.03 5.27
CA TYR A 282 2.78 10.94 5.27
C TYR A 282 2.49 10.02 4.10
N VAL A 283 3.50 9.72 3.30
CA VAL A 283 3.40 8.88 2.10
C VAL A 283 4.29 7.67 2.27
N ALA A 284 3.72 6.49 2.23
CA ALA A 284 4.45 5.24 2.24
C ALA A 284 4.80 4.79 0.81
N ASP A 285 5.98 4.20 0.68
CA ASP A 285 6.40 3.50 -0.52
C ASP A 285 7.17 2.21 -0.16
N GLN A 286 7.75 1.53 -1.12
CA GLN A 286 8.53 0.31 -0.87
C GLN A 286 9.80 0.53 -0.05
N LEU A 287 10.25 1.77 0.09
CA LEU A 287 11.51 2.12 0.76
C LEU A 287 11.32 2.74 2.14
N GLY A 288 10.07 3.05 2.54
CA GLY A 288 9.78 3.66 3.83
C GLY A 288 8.65 4.67 3.78
N VAL A 289 8.72 5.72 4.59
CA VAL A 289 7.71 6.79 4.67
C VAL A 289 8.36 8.15 4.52
N LEU A 290 7.77 9.02 3.70
CA LEU A 290 8.10 10.44 3.63
C LEU A 290 7.02 11.27 4.31
N ARG A 291 7.44 12.28 5.07
CA ARG A 291 6.58 13.34 5.60
C ARG A 291 6.66 14.57 4.69
N VAL A 292 5.51 15.08 4.28
CA VAL A 292 5.37 16.34 3.52
C VAL A 292 4.77 17.36 4.45
N ASP A 293 5.49 18.46 4.70
CA ASP A 293 4.99 19.60 5.46
C ASP A 293 4.09 20.46 4.58
N LEU A 294 2.81 20.56 4.93
CA LEU A 294 1.80 21.20 4.08
C LEU A 294 1.92 22.72 4.06
N LYS A 295 2.59 23.33 5.05
CA LYS A 295 2.81 24.77 5.09
C LYS A 295 3.97 25.22 4.21
N SER A 296 5.09 24.47 4.27
CA SER A 296 6.31 24.82 3.52
C SER A 296 6.40 24.12 2.16
N GLY A 297 5.66 23.03 1.96
CA GLY A 297 5.78 22.12 0.81
C GLY A 297 7.05 21.30 0.82
N GLN A 298 7.86 21.32 1.89
CA GLN A 298 9.07 20.52 2.00
C GLN A 298 8.74 19.11 2.45
N SER A 299 9.56 18.15 2.02
CA SER A 299 9.44 16.77 2.45
C SER A 299 10.76 16.24 3.01
N ALA A 300 10.66 15.26 3.90
CA ALA A 300 11.79 14.53 4.47
C ALA A 300 11.41 13.07 4.73
N GLU A 301 12.39 12.16 4.72
CA GLU A 301 12.15 10.78 5.16
C GLU A 301 11.91 10.71 6.66
N VAL A 302 10.96 9.86 7.06
CA VAL A 302 10.78 9.47 8.45
C VAL A 302 11.84 8.41 8.79
N ASN A 303 12.67 8.70 9.76
CA ASN A 303 13.71 7.78 10.22
C ASN A 303 13.06 6.67 11.09
N PRO A 304 13.11 5.40 10.69
CA PRO A 304 12.52 4.30 11.45
C PRO A 304 13.27 4.00 12.76
N GLY A 305 14.53 4.45 12.88
CA GLY A 305 15.40 4.05 13.98
C GLY A 305 15.88 2.59 13.85
N PRO A 306 16.58 2.06 14.87
CA PRO A 306 17.10 0.70 14.84
C PRO A 306 15.98 -0.34 15.02
N HIS A 307 16.16 -1.48 14.35
CA HIS A 307 15.26 -2.64 14.46
C HIS A 307 13.79 -2.37 14.04
N CYS A 308 13.62 -1.42 13.14
CA CYS A 308 12.32 -0.99 12.63
C CYS A 308 12.39 -0.73 11.13
N THR A 309 11.34 -1.07 10.40
CA THR A 309 11.13 -0.63 9.02
C THR A 309 9.74 -0.02 8.87
N LEU A 310 9.68 1.06 8.10
CA LEU A 310 8.43 1.70 7.65
C LEU A 310 8.05 1.28 6.22
N ALA A 311 8.88 0.47 5.58
CA ALA A 311 8.74 0.05 4.19
C ALA A 311 7.56 -0.89 3.96
N GLY A 312 7.10 -0.97 2.72
CA GLY A 312 6.09 -1.92 2.27
C GLY A 312 4.72 -1.75 2.92
N ALA A 313 4.37 -0.54 3.34
CA ALA A 313 3.05 -0.22 3.85
C ALA A 313 2.06 -0.02 2.69
N ASP A 314 1.09 -0.92 2.59
CA ASP A 314 -0.04 -0.86 1.68
C ASP A 314 -1.08 0.16 2.18
N GLY A 315 -1.55 0.03 3.41
CA GLY A 315 -2.36 1.03 4.09
C GLY A 315 -1.57 1.82 5.13
N LEU A 316 -1.75 3.15 5.19
CA LEU A 316 -1.14 4.03 6.19
C LEU A 316 -2.21 4.94 6.80
N TYR A 317 -2.18 5.09 8.14
CA TYR A 317 -3.19 5.85 8.88
C TYR A 317 -2.53 6.63 9.99
N TRP A 318 -3.13 7.79 10.30
CA TRP A 318 -2.76 8.62 11.43
C TRP A 318 -3.77 8.45 12.58
N HIS A 319 -3.29 8.29 13.80
CA HIS A 319 -4.13 8.23 14.99
C HIS A 319 -3.34 8.62 16.24
N ALA A 320 -3.76 9.68 16.93
CA ALA A 320 -3.19 10.10 18.20
C ALA A 320 -1.64 10.18 18.17
N GLU A 321 -1.09 10.94 17.22
CA GLU A 321 0.36 11.16 17.00
C GLU A 321 1.14 9.88 16.64
N LYS A 322 0.45 8.87 16.12
CA LYS A 322 1.05 7.60 15.67
C LYS A 322 0.70 7.34 14.22
N LEU A 323 1.60 6.67 13.53
CA LEU A 323 1.29 6.01 12.26
C LEU A 323 0.88 4.56 12.52
N ILE A 324 -0.18 4.11 11.88
CA ILE A 324 -0.59 2.72 11.80
C ILE A 324 -0.34 2.27 10.37
N ALA A 325 0.41 1.19 10.19
CA ALA A 325 0.68 0.65 8.86
C ALA A 325 0.22 -0.79 8.73
N VAL A 326 -0.43 -1.08 7.61
CA VAL A 326 -0.64 -2.44 7.12
C VAL A 326 0.51 -2.73 6.17
N GLN A 327 1.51 -3.46 6.64
CA GLN A 327 2.71 -3.78 5.87
C GLN A 327 2.58 -5.20 5.29
N ASN A 328 2.30 -5.29 4.00
CA ASN A 328 2.28 -6.57 3.26
C ASN A 328 3.51 -6.72 2.35
N GLY A 329 4.31 -5.66 2.16
CA GLY A 329 5.50 -5.62 1.33
C GLY A 329 6.81 -6.07 2.00
N ILE A 330 6.75 -6.74 3.16
CA ILE A 330 7.92 -7.19 3.93
C ILE A 330 8.05 -8.72 3.99
N GLY A 331 7.38 -9.42 3.07
CA GLY A 331 7.31 -10.88 3.00
C GLY A 331 6.14 -11.46 3.79
N SER A 332 6.19 -11.51 5.11
CA SER A 332 5.02 -11.85 5.92
C SER A 332 4.26 -10.60 6.38
N PRO A 333 2.94 -10.53 6.15
CA PRO A 333 2.19 -9.33 6.46
C PRO A 333 2.10 -9.06 7.97
N ARG A 334 2.10 -7.76 8.33
CA ARG A 334 1.89 -7.31 9.71
C ARG A 334 1.08 -6.02 9.78
N ILE A 335 0.52 -5.74 10.96
CA ILE A 335 0.02 -4.42 11.34
C ILE A 335 0.90 -3.91 12.46
N ALA A 336 1.47 -2.72 12.24
CA ALA A 336 2.38 -2.08 13.18
C ALA A 336 1.93 -0.65 13.49
N VAL A 337 2.21 -0.22 14.72
CA VAL A 337 1.94 1.12 15.24
C VAL A 337 3.26 1.78 15.56
N PHE A 338 3.51 2.95 14.99
CA PHE A 338 4.74 3.72 15.12
C PHE A 338 4.46 5.03 15.84
N GLN A 339 4.93 5.17 17.07
CA GLN A 339 4.93 6.44 17.79
C GLN A 339 6.00 7.35 17.18
N LEU A 340 5.62 8.56 16.80
CA LEU A 340 6.54 9.53 16.24
C LEU A 340 7.09 10.49 17.30
N SER A 341 8.23 11.12 16.98
CA SER A 341 8.75 12.30 17.68
C SER A 341 7.86 13.52 17.43
N GLY A 342 7.99 14.55 18.25
CA GLY A 342 7.17 15.77 18.13
C GLY A 342 7.32 16.53 16.80
N ASP A 343 8.41 16.31 16.06
CA ASP A 343 8.60 16.84 14.70
C ASP A 343 8.04 15.93 13.60
N GLY A 344 7.58 14.73 13.98
CA GLY A 344 7.02 13.74 13.06
C GLY A 344 8.04 13.06 12.14
N LEU A 345 9.36 13.18 12.41
CA LEU A 345 10.42 12.71 11.53
C LEU A 345 11.18 11.49 12.07
N HIS A 346 10.90 11.03 13.29
CA HIS A 346 11.58 9.87 13.88
C HIS A 346 10.57 8.94 14.55
N VAL A 347 10.73 7.65 14.34
CA VAL A 347 10.02 6.63 15.12
C VAL A 347 10.70 6.51 16.48
N THR A 348 9.94 6.72 17.55
CA THR A 348 10.43 6.63 18.94
C THR A 348 10.05 5.29 19.58
N LYS A 349 8.99 4.65 19.09
CA LYS A 349 8.55 3.33 19.55
C LYS A 349 7.78 2.62 18.44
N THR A 350 8.04 1.32 18.28
CA THR A 350 7.28 0.42 17.40
C THR A 350 6.53 -0.61 18.22
N THR A 351 5.25 -0.83 17.89
CA THR A 351 4.44 -1.90 18.47
C THR A 351 3.79 -2.69 17.35
N VAL A 352 4.19 -3.95 17.19
CA VAL A 352 3.53 -4.86 16.24
C VAL A 352 2.32 -5.46 16.92
N VAL A 353 1.14 -5.32 16.32
CA VAL A 353 -0.15 -5.77 16.89
C VAL A 353 -0.73 -6.99 16.19
N GLU A 354 -0.30 -7.25 14.95
CA GLU A 354 -0.67 -8.44 14.18
C GLU A 354 0.53 -8.84 13.30
N TYR A 355 0.97 -10.09 13.35
CA TYR A 355 2.09 -10.59 12.55
C TYR A 355 2.02 -12.10 12.37
N ARG A 356 2.18 -12.59 11.14
CA ARG A 356 2.19 -14.03 10.79
C ARG A 356 1.03 -14.81 11.42
N SER A 357 -0.08 -14.16 11.60
CA SER A 357 -1.30 -14.77 12.10
C SER A 357 -1.90 -15.71 11.05
N LYS A 358 -2.42 -16.84 11.49
CA LYS A 358 -3.17 -17.76 10.62
C LYS A 358 -4.49 -17.15 10.15
N PHE A 359 -4.95 -16.13 10.84
CA PHE A 359 -6.19 -15.43 10.54
C PHE A 359 -6.00 -14.40 9.42
N THR A 360 -4.90 -13.65 9.44
CA THR A 360 -4.58 -12.60 8.46
C THR A 360 -3.80 -13.22 7.32
N VAL A 361 -4.39 -13.22 6.11
CA VAL A 361 -3.81 -13.88 4.93
C VAL A 361 -3.12 -12.88 4.01
N LEU A 362 -3.86 -11.89 3.54
CA LEU A 362 -3.37 -10.84 2.64
C LEU A 362 -4.12 -9.54 2.99
N PRO A 363 -3.70 -8.84 4.04
CA PRO A 363 -4.28 -7.55 4.39
C PRO A 363 -3.78 -6.47 3.43
N THR A 364 -4.64 -5.51 3.08
CA THR A 364 -4.29 -4.36 2.25
C THR A 364 -4.48 -3.07 3.02
N THR A 365 -5.70 -2.71 3.30
CA THR A 365 -6.04 -1.44 3.95
C THR A 365 -7.00 -1.63 5.12
N GLY A 366 -7.35 -0.53 5.79
CA GLY A 366 -8.25 -0.53 6.93
C GLY A 366 -8.96 0.81 7.14
N ALA A 367 -9.63 0.93 8.28
CA ALA A 367 -10.30 2.15 8.71
C ALA A 367 -10.29 2.25 10.24
N LEU A 368 -10.16 3.45 10.76
CA LEU A 368 -10.30 3.74 12.19
C LEU A 368 -11.75 4.07 12.54
N ALA A 369 -12.27 3.43 13.59
CA ALA A 369 -13.53 3.76 14.22
C ALA A 369 -13.29 3.94 15.74
N GLY A 370 -12.98 5.17 16.15
CA GLY A 370 -12.41 5.45 17.46
C GLY A 370 -11.00 4.87 17.56
N ASP A 371 -10.71 4.13 18.65
CA ASP A 371 -9.42 3.45 18.82
C ASP A 371 -9.41 2.01 18.24
N ASP A 372 -10.50 1.56 17.64
CA ASP A 372 -10.55 0.27 16.95
C ASP A 372 -10.13 0.45 15.49
N PHE A 373 -9.15 -0.33 15.06
CA PHE A 373 -8.71 -0.39 13.67
C PHE A 373 -9.32 -1.61 13.00
N TYR A 374 -10.16 -1.39 12.01
CA TYR A 374 -10.77 -2.41 11.16
C TYR A 374 -9.92 -2.58 9.91
N PHE A 375 -9.70 -3.81 9.47
CA PHE A 375 -8.86 -4.05 8.30
C PHE A 375 -9.32 -5.25 7.46
N ILE A 376 -9.02 -5.21 6.18
CA ILE A 376 -9.23 -6.31 5.24
C ILE A 376 -8.27 -7.43 5.59
N VAL A 377 -8.79 -8.64 5.81
CA VAL A 377 -7.99 -9.81 6.21
C VAL A 377 -7.47 -10.59 4.99
N ASN A 378 -8.29 -10.66 3.93
CA ASN A 378 -8.05 -11.47 2.74
C ASN A 378 -8.55 -10.73 1.50
N SER A 379 -7.76 -9.82 0.97
CA SER A 379 -8.13 -9.06 -0.23
C SER A 379 -8.27 -9.95 -1.47
N GLN A 380 -7.51 -11.05 -1.53
CA GLN A 380 -7.49 -11.98 -2.68
C GLN A 380 -6.98 -11.33 -3.98
N ILE A 381 -6.27 -10.21 -3.88
CA ILE A 381 -5.73 -9.48 -5.02
C ILE A 381 -4.74 -10.34 -5.83
N ASP A 382 -4.11 -11.34 -5.19
CA ASP A 382 -3.26 -12.35 -5.80
C ASP A 382 -4.01 -13.30 -6.76
N ASN A 383 -5.34 -13.27 -6.76
CA ASN A 383 -6.19 -14.01 -7.69
C ASN A 383 -6.71 -13.12 -8.86
N LEU A 384 -6.15 -11.90 -9.04
CA LEU A 384 -6.43 -11.03 -10.17
C LEU A 384 -5.27 -10.97 -11.16
N ASN A 385 -5.62 -10.78 -12.44
CA ASN A 385 -4.74 -10.28 -13.49
C ASN A 385 -5.46 -9.13 -14.19
N GLY A 386 -5.00 -7.91 -13.93
CA GLY A 386 -5.77 -6.71 -14.23
C GLY A 386 -7.10 -6.72 -13.48
N ASP A 387 -8.19 -6.65 -14.20
CA ASP A 387 -9.55 -6.75 -13.64
C ASP A 387 -10.18 -8.15 -13.73
N ARG A 388 -9.42 -9.16 -14.21
CA ARG A 388 -9.88 -10.53 -14.44
C ARG A 388 -9.50 -11.46 -13.29
N VAL A 389 -10.49 -12.19 -12.75
CA VAL A 389 -10.24 -13.30 -11.81
C VAL A 389 -9.60 -14.46 -12.55
N LEU A 390 -8.49 -14.98 -11.99
CA LEU A 390 -7.75 -16.09 -12.54
C LEU A 390 -8.40 -17.45 -12.28
N ASP A 391 -8.89 -17.63 -11.05
CA ASP A 391 -9.51 -18.88 -10.61
C ASP A 391 -10.70 -18.60 -9.70
N ASN A 392 -11.90 -18.67 -10.27
CA ASN A 392 -13.16 -18.45 -9.54
C ASN A 392 -13.39 -19.47 -8.41
N THR A 393 -12.76 -20.66 -8.49
CA THR A 393 -12.92 -21.70 -7.46
C THR A 393 -12.18 -21.35 -6.17
N LYS A 394 -11.20 -20.46 -6.23
CA LYS A 394 -10.43 -19.98 -5.08
C LYS A 394 -11.07 -18.81 -4.35
N LEU A 395 -12.08 -18.16 -4.95
CA LEU A 395 -12.76 -17.04 -4.33
C LEU A 395 -13.41 -17.41 -3.00
N GLN A 396 -13.13 -16.63 -1.97
CA GLN A 396 -13.64 -16.79 -0.61
C GLN A 396 -14.46 -15.58 -0.18
N PRO A 397 -15.35 -15.74 0.82
CA PRO A 397 -15.95 -14.60 1.50
C PRO A 397 -14.90 -13.61 1.99
N VAL A 398 -15.16 -12.32 1.81
CA VAL A 398 -14.29 -11.27 2.34
C VAL A 398 -14.47 -11.18 3.84
N ARG A 399 -13.37 -11.15 4.56
CA ARG A 399 -13.32 -11.02 6.02
C ARG A 399 -12.73 -9.67 6.40
N ILE A 400 -13.42 -8.97 7.28
CA ILE A 400 -12.92 -7.79 7.97
C ILE A 400 -12.69 -8.17 9.42
N ALA A 401 -11.52 -7.84 9.92
CA ALA A 401 -11.18 -7.98 11.34
C ALA A 401 -11.04 -6.61 12.00
N LYS A 402 -11.00 -6.60 13.32
CA LYS A 402 -10.67 -5.43 14.11
C LYS A 402 -9.67 -5.75 15.22
N LEU A 403 -8.90 -4.75 15.58
CA LEU A 403 -8.02 -4.78 16.74
C LEU A 403 -8.01 -3.40 17.42
N ARG A 404 -7.67 -3.38 18.71
CA ARG A 404 -7.51 -2.13 19.47
C ARG A 404 -6.10 -1.56 19.24
N ILE A 405 -6.02 -0.27 18.92
CA ILE A 405 -4.73 0.44 18.85
C ILE A 405 -4.26 0.79 20.26
N PRO A 406 -3.00 0.43 20.63
CA PRO A 406 -2.46 0.65 21.95
C PRO A 406 -2.11 2.11 22.25
#